data_2578f9aa502c74db37e5b5657f2ee5f1
#
_entry.id   2578f9aa502c74db37e5b5657f2ee5f1
#
_cell.length_a   1.000
_cell.length_b   1.000
_cell.length_c   1.000
_cell.angle_alpha   90.00
_cell.angle_beta   90.00
_cell.angle_gamma   90.00
#
_symmetry.space_group_name_H-M   'P 1'
#
loop_
_entity.id
_entity.type
_entity.pdbx_description
1 polymer ?
#
loop_
_entity_poly.entity_id
_entity_poly.type
_entity_poly.pdbx_seq_one_letter_code
_entity_poly.pdbx_strand_id
1 'polypeptide(L)'
;MWFLSGSRPTQSLKIGGHALTWGESSKTWRGRHRYRCALSPIPSGVVKLSPIDGNVVDRGVLEERIRSLAGPPRRLRFFGHTLLSGLPRSVTLVLPDLAVRSTVLQLEQVPGRREEQEALIRWRLGQEQRLPLTGVKLNWQVFPPRHPKEGVHMVLVIAVQESILAEYEAACEAAGLIPREVTVASFRLFDLWLKAAGGTRCLNRDLALVTVADGGLTCLIIHDARPVFVRTKFLACDPLTGDDMGTQEHVTRIVRETELSILACQEHVPDLHLARLVLMAESDLPGLEDQLGHALGVSTDQLQWDHVEAVGWAHNGGSTSSAMLPVVAGLI
;
A
#
# COMPACT_ATOMS: atom_id res chain seq x y z
N MET A 1 9.35 -4.24 -6.01
CA MET A 1 10.03 -2.93 -5.86
C MET A 1 10.18 -2.31 -7.25
N TRP A 2 9.39 -1.30 -7.61
CA TRP A 2 9.45 -0.59 -8.87
C TRP A 2 10.59 0.43 -8.81
N PHE A 3 11.82 0.02 -9.10
CA PHE A 3 12.93 0.96 -9.20
C PHE A 3 13.28 1.21 -10.65
N LEU A 4 12.78 2.31 -11.18
CA LEU A 4 13.51 3.02 -12.19
C LEU A 4 14.60 3.83 -11.46
N SER A 5 15.84 3.72 -11.93
CA SER A 5 17.02 4.44 -11.41
C SER A 5 16.91 5.94 -11.72
N GLY A 6 16.05 6.62 -10.99
CA GLY A 6 15.87 8.06 -10.98
C GLY A 6 15.66 8.54 -9.55
N SER A 7 15.92 9.80 -9.27
CA SER A 7 15.56 10.37 -7.96
C SER A 7 14.07 10.18 -7.72
N ARG A 8 13.70 9.59 -6.57
CA ARG A 8 12.30 9.40 -6.18
C ARG A 8 11.52 10.71 -6.27
N PRO A 9 10.25 10.69 -6.66
CA PRO A 9 9.40 11.86 -6.60
C PRO A 9 9.37 12.44 -5.19
N THR A 10 9.35 13.76 -5.09
CA THR A 10 9.22 14.47 -3.81
C THR A 10 7.76 14.63 -3.39
N GLN A 11 6.85 14.09 -4.17
CA GLN A 11 5.41 14.17 -3.97
C GLN A 11 4.81 12.78 -4.09
N SER A 12 3.77 12.51 -3.31
CA SER A 12 3.03 11.25 -3.29
C SER A 12 1.54 11.52 -3.21
N LEU A 13 0.74 10.76 -3.93
CA LEU A 13 -0.72 10.84 -3.96
C LEU A 13 -1.31 9.45 -3.79
N LYS A 14 -2.25 9.28 -2.86
CA LYS A 14 -3.13 8.12 -2.77
C LYS A 14 -4.55 8.53 -3.17
N ILE A 15 -5.17 7.77 -4.04
CA ILE A 15 -6.57 7.93 -4.43
C ILE A 15 -7.33 6.75 -3.80
N GLY A 16 -7.96 7.00 -2.66
CA GLY A 16 -8.75 6.01 -1.93
C GLY A 16 -10.24 6.04 -2.32
N GLY A 17 -11.03 5.17 -1.72
CA GLY A 17 -12.48 5.10 -1.94
C GLY A 17 -13.25 6.29 -1.37
N HIS A 18 -12.76 6.89 -0.28
CA HIS A 18 -13.45 7.95 0.47
C HIS A 18 -12.63 9.24 0.61
N ALA A 19 -11.32 9.18 0.37
CA ALA A 19 -10.44 10.32 0.51
C ALA A 19 -9.25 10.26 -0.45
N LEU A 20 -8.78 11.46 -0.82
CA LEU A 20 -7.47 11.67 -1.40
C LEU A 20 -6.50 12.03 -0.30
N THR A 21 -5.31 11.46 -0.34
CA THR A 21 -4.23 11.88 0.55
C THR A 21 -3.02 12.30 -0.27
N TRP A 22 -2.38 13.37 0.17
CA TRP A 22 -1.24 14.00 -0.47
C TRP A 22 -0.06 14.08 0.47
N GLY A 23 1.11 13.74 -0.01
CA GLY A 23 2.37 13.90 0.71
C GLY A 23 3.38 14.70 -0.12
N GLU A 24 4.11 15.59 0.53
CA GLU A 24 5.19 16.33 -0.07
C GLU A 24 6.41 16.31 0.82
N SER A 25 7.57 16.01 0.26
CA SER A 25 8.83 16.00 0.96
C SER A 25 9.67 17.23 0.62
N SER A 26 10.43 17.68 1.59
CA SER A 26 11.42 18.74 1.44
C SER A 26 12.66 18.40 2.26
N LYS A 27 13.80 19.02 1.90
CA LYS A 27 15.01 18.93 2.69
C LYS A 27 15.31 20.30 3.32
N THR A 28 15.68 20.28 4.58
CA THR A 28 16.25 21.47 5.21
C THR A 28 17.63 21.76 4.63
N TRP A 29 18.15 22.97 4.85
CA TRP A 29 19.53 23.34 4.49
C TRP A 29 20.59 22.42 5.14
N ARG A 30 20.27 21.79 6.28
CA ARG A 30 21.10 20.77 6.96
C ARG A 30 20.90 19.36 6.47
N GLY A 31 20.17 19.16 5.35
CA GLY A 31 19.90 17.85 4.74
C GLY A 31 18.86 16.99 5.45
N ARG A 32 18.22 17.46 6.53
CA ARG A 32 17.15 16.71 7.21
C ARG A 32 15.90 16.66 6.35
N HIS A 33 15.31 15.51 6.24
CA HIS A 33 14.04 15.31 5.54
C HIS A 33 12.88 15.84 6.38
N ARG A 34 11.97 16.53 5.70
CA ARG A 34 10.69 16.97 6.25
C ARG A 34 9.58 16.55 5.32
N TYR A 35 8.42 16.25 5.88
CA TYR A 35 7.22 15.99 5.12
C TYR A 35 6.08 16.91 5.54
N ARG A 36 5.18 17.10 4.60
CA ARG A 36 3.89 17.74 4.79
C ARG A 36 2.86 16.85 4.15
N CYS A 37 1.73 16.65 4.81
CA CYS A 37 0.64 15.86 4.25
C CYS A 37 -0.69 16.61 4.37
N ALA A 38 -1.64 16.22 3.52
CA ALA A 38 -2.99 16.74 3.50
C ALA A 38 -3.97 15.65 3.08
N LEU A 39 -5.20 15.75 3.56
CA LEU A 39 -6.30 14.85 3.23
C LEU A 39 -7.47 15.68 2.69
N SER A 40 -8.11 15.20 1.64
CA SER A 40 -9.33 15.76 1.09
C SER A 40 -10.36 14.65 0.94
N PRO A 41 -11.51 14.72 1.62
CA PRO A 41 -12.57 13.74 1.40
C PRO A 41 -13.11 13.86 -0.01
N ILE A 42 -13.52 12.73 -0.58
CA ILE A 42 -14.24 12.66 -1.86
C ILE A 42 -15.67 12.18 -1.62
N PRO A 43 -16.64 12.68 -2.41
CA PRO A 43 -18.02 12.22 -2.29
C PRO A 43 -18.14 10.71 -2.55
N SER A 44 -19.07 10.07 -1.85
CA SER A 44 -19.35 8.64 -2.07
C SER A 44 -19.74 8.39 -3.54
N GLY A 45 -19.22 7.30 -4.09
CA GLY A 45 -19.51 6.89 -5.47
C GLY A 45 -18.63 7.54 -6.53
N VAL A 46 -17.75 8.48 -6.22
CA VAL A 46 -16.75 9.04 -7.17
C VAL A 46 -15.68 8.01 -7.52
N VAL A 47 -15.23 7.26 -6.51
CA VAL A 47 -14.30 6.13 -6.67
C VAL A 47 -14.92 4.89 -6.05
N LYS A 48 -14.94 3.78 -6.81
CA LYS A 48 -15.40 2.48 -6.35
C LYS A 48 -14.28 1.47 -6.53
N LEU A 49 -13.66 1.07 -5.43
CA LEU A 49 -12.50 0.21 -5.48
C LEU A 49 -12.86 -1.22 -5.92
N SER A 50 -12.20 -1.68 -6.96
CA SER A 50 -12.31 -3.04 -7.50
C SER A 50 -10.98 -3.42 -8.18
N PRO A 51 -10.51 -4.66 -8.04
CA PRO A 51 -9.33 -5.11 -8.78
C PRO A 51 -9.66 -5.58 -10.21
N ILE A 52 -10.93 -5.53 -10.63
CA ILE A 52 -11.42 -6.07 -11.90
C ILE A 52 -12.15 -5.00 -12.72
N ASP A 53 -13.01 -4.20 -12.05
CA ASP A 53 -13.85 -3.22 -12.70
C ASP A 53 -13.21 -1.84 -12.64
N GLY A 54 -13.60 -0.92 -13.53
CA GLY A 54 -13.16 0.47 -13.50
C GLY A 54 -13.45 1.12 -12.15
N ASN A 55 -12.48 1.86 -11.62
CA ASN A 55 -12.55 2.42 -10.27
C ASN A 55 -13.02 3.87 -10.25
N VAL A 56 -12.74 4.65 -11.29
CA VAL A 56 -13.08 6.07 -11.36
C VAL A 56 -14.44 6.24 -12.02
N VAL A 57 -15.48 6.49 -11.21
CA VAL A 57 -16.87 6.65 -11.67
C VAL A 57 -17.12 8.09 -12.12
N ASP A 58 -16.69 9.09 -11.33
CA ASP A 58 -16.78 10.50 -11.71
C ASP A 58 -15.39 11.11 -11.83
N ARG A 59 -14.90 11.10 -13.06
CA ARG A 59 -13.58 11.61 -13.39
C ARG A 59 -13.47 13.12 -13.15
N GLY A 60 -14.51 13.89 -13.48
CA GLY A 60 -14.49 15.35 -13.37
C GLY A 60 -14.32 15.82 -11.93
N VAL A 61 -15.10 15.25 -11.02
CA VAL A 61 -15.01 15.55 -9.59
C VAL A 61 -13.66 15.11 -9.03
N LEU A 62 -13.17 13.93 -9.42
CA LEU A 62 -11.86 13.43 -8.96
C LEU A 62 -10.72 14.35 -9.39
N GLU A 63 -10.66 14.73 -10.65
CA GLU A 63 -9.64 15.64 -11.22
C GLU A 63 -9.61 17.00 -10.51
N GLU A 64 -10.80 17.58 -10.25
CA GLU A 64 -10.93 18.85 -9.54
C GLU A 64 -10.38 18.73 -8.11
N ARG A 65 -10.72 17.65 -7.40
CA ARG A 65 -10.23 17.39 -6.04
C ARG A 65 -8.73 17.18 -6.00
N ILE A 66 -8.16 16.41 -6.93
CA ILE A 66 -6.71 16.24 -7.04
C ILE A 66 -6.03 17.58 -7.30
N ARG A 67 -6.54 18.39 -8.22
CA ARG A 67 -6.00 19.71 -8.55
C ARG A 67 -6.04 20.67 -7.35
N SER A 68 -7.15 20.67 -6.61
CA SER A 68 -7.30 21.45 -5.38
C SER A 68 -6.30 21.04 -4.31
N LEU A 69 -6.15 19.72 -4.08
CA LEU A 69 -5.26 19.17 -3.05
C LEU A 69 -3.78 19.37 -3.39
N ALA A 70 -3.40 19.12 -4.63
CA ALA A 70 -2.03 19.30 -5.09
C ALA A 70 -1.62 20.78 -5.20
N GLY A 71 -2.58 21.70 -5.27
CA GLY A 71 -2.35 23.13 -5.44
C GLY A 71 -1.81 23.51 -6.83
N PRO A 72 -1.52 24.78 -7.06
CA PRO A 72 -1.12 25.28 -8.37
C PRO A 72 0.22 24.67 -8.82
N PRO A 73 0.43 24.52 -10.14
CA PRO A 73 1.67 24.03 -10.70
C PRO A 73 2.86 24.94 -10.31
N ARG A 74 4.03 24.33 -10.15
CA ARG A 74 5.24 25.08 -9.77
C ARG A 74 5.56 26.11 -10.85
N ARG A 75 5.86 27.32 -10.40
CA ARG A 75 6.36 28.41 -11.26
C ARG A 75 7.86 28.49 -11.07
N LEU A 76 8.62 28.31 -12.14
CA LEU A 76 10.05 28.61 -12.15
C LEU A 76 10.22 30.12 -12.30
N ARG A 77 10.69 30.78 -11.24
CA ARG A 77 11.07 32.21 -11.27
C ARG A 77 12.58 32.33 -11.31
N PHE A 78 13.08 33.08 -12.27
CA PHE A 78 14.49 33.45 -12.35
C PHE A 78 14.57 34.97 -12.48
N PHE A 79 15.33 35.63 -11.58
CA PHE A 79 15.45 37.10 -11.49
C PHE A 79 14.10 37.84 -11.52
N GLY A 80 13.11 37.33 -10.79
CA GLY A 80 11.79 38.01 -10.69
C GLY A 80 10.83 37.73 -11.88
N HIS A 81 11.31 37.15 -12.97
CA HIS A 81 10.49 36.77 -14.12
C HIS A 81 10.04 35.31 -14.06
N THR A 82 8.78 35.05 -14.39
CA THR A 82 8.27 33.68 -14.53
C THR A 82 8.72 33.14 -15.89
N LEU A 83 9.75 32.28 -15.89
CA LEU A 83 10.27 31.68 -17.12
C LEU A 83 9.39 30.56 -17.64
N LEU A 84 8.82 29.77 -16.76
CA LEU A 84 7.94 28.66 -17.09
C LEU A 84 6.84 28.53 -16.04
N SER A 85 5.60 28.44 -16.49
CA SER A 85 4.42 28.18 -15.67
C SER A 85 3.79 26.87 -16.14
N GLY A 86 3.30 26.05 -15.21
CA GLY A 86 2.55 24.85 -15.56
C GLY A 86 3.39 23.61 -15.84
N LEU A 87 4.65 23.56 -15.38
CA LEU A 87 5.44 22.32 -15.47
C LEU A 87 4.76 21.19 -14.69
N PRO A 88 4.55 20.04 -15.33
CA PRO A 88 3.99 18.88 -14.64
C PRO A 88 4.95 18.43 -13.53
N ARG A 89 4.35 17.94 -12.44
CA ARG A 89 5.08 17.50 -11.25
C ARG A 89 5.13 15.98 -11.20
N SER A 90 6.30 15.43 -10.96
CA SER A 90 6.46 13.99 -10.74
C SER A 90 5.86 13.59 -9.40
N VAL A 91 5.07 12.52 -9.39
CA VAL A 91 4.40 11.99 -8.19
C VAL A 91 4.59 10.48 -8.09
N THR A 92 4.71 9.98 -6.85
CA THR A 92 4.49 8.57 -6.53
C THR A 92 2.99 8.36 -6.36
N LEU A 93 2.40 7.54 -7.20
CA LEU A 93 1.01 7.14 -7.09
C LEU A 93 0.90 5.92 -6.18
N VAL A 94 0.19 6.06 -5.07
CA VAL A 94 -0.07 4.97 -4.13
C VAL A 94 -1.47 4.42 -4.39
N LEU A 95 -1.54 3.19 -4.89
CA LEU A 95 -2.81 2.51 -5.13
C LEU A 95 -3.34 1.92 -3.82
N PRO A 96 -4.66 1.98 -3.60
CA PRO A 96 -5.31 1.19 -2.55
C PRO A 96 -5.13 -0.30 -2.80
N ASP A 97 -5.06 -1.09 -1.74
CA ASP A 97 -4.89 -2.55 -1.85
C ASP A 97 -6.05 -3.21 -2.60
N LEU A 98 -7.27 -2.69 -2.45
CA LEU A 98 -8.46 -3.18 -3.15
C LEU A 98 -8.48 -2.90 -4.66
N ALA A 99 -7.62 -2.01 -5.17
CA ALA A 99 -7.49 -1.73 -6.60
C ALA A 99 -6.55 -2.70 -7.33
N VAL A 100 -5.86 -3.57 -6.59
CA VAL A 100 -4.88 -4.52 -7.11
C VAL A 100 -5.15 -5.92 -6.58
N ARG A 101 -4.54 -6.92 -7.19
CA ARG A 101 -4.45 -8.26 -6.63
C ARG A 101 -3.02 -8.58 -6.25
N SER A 102 -2.84 -8.95 -5.02
CA SER A 102 -1.56 -9.39 -4.49
C SER A 102 -1.65 -10.86 -4.11
N THR A 103 -0.63 -11.64 -4.46
CA THR A 103 -0.54 -13.07 -4.12
C THR A 103 0.91 -13.49 -3.95
N VAL A 104 1.13 -14.58 -3.24
CA VAL A 104 2.44 -15.24 -3.16
C VAL A 104 2.33 -16.58 -3.85
N LEU A 105 3.21 -16.79 -4.83
CA LEU A 105 3.35 -18.07 -5.54
C LEU A 105 4.55 -18.83 -4.98
N GLN A 106 4.40 -20.15 -4.93
CA GLN A 106 5.49 -21.09 -4.63
C GLN A 106 5.98 -21.73 -5.93
N LEU A 107 7.25 -21.51 -6.26
CA LEU A 107 7.87 -22.02 -7.48
C LEU A 107 9.13 -22.84 -7.14
N GLU A 108 9.21 -24.07 -7.62
CA GLU A 108 10.38 -24.93 -7.45
C GLU A 108 11.59 -24.39 -8.26
N GLN A 109 11.30 -23.86 -9.44
CA GLN A 109 12.31 -23.27 -10.31
C GLN A 109 11.85 -21.92 -10.82
N VAL A 110 12.78 -20.96 -10.82
CA VAL A 110 12.53 -19.61 -11.35
C VAL A 110 13.56 -19.35 -12.45
N PRO A 111 13.11 -19.09 -13.69
CA PRO A 111 14.01 -18.77 -14.80
C PRO A 111 14.88 -17.54 -14.52
N GLY A 112 16.05 -17.49 -15.14
CA GLY A 112 16.97 -16.36 -14.97
C GLY A 112 16.53 -15.09 -15.71
N ARG A 113 15.78 -15.23 -16.81
CA ARG A 113 15.34 -14.11 -17.64
C ARG A 113 13.98 -13.60 -17.19
N ARG A 114 13.83 -12.28 -17.16
CA ARG A 114 12.60 -11.64 -16.66
C ARG A 114 11.37 -11.99 -17.49
N GLU A 115 11.53 -12.11 -18.81
CA GLU A 115 10.44 -12.46 -19.73
C GLU A 115 9.94 -13.90 -19.48
N GLU A 116 10.86 -14.82 -19.21
CA GLU A 116 10.53 -16.21 -18.88
C GLU A 116 9.85 -16.31 -17.50
N GLN A 117 10.32 -15.50 -16.53
CA GLN A 117 9.66 -15.36 -15.23
C GLN A 117 8.23 -14.87 -15.39
N GLU A 118 8.00 -13.81 -16.18
CA GLU A 118 6.68 -13.27 -16.43
C GLU A 118 5.75 -14.31 -17.07
N ALA A 119 6.22 -15.04 -18.06
CA ALA A 119 5.44 -16.10 -18.72
C ALA A 119 5.04 -17.20 -17.73
N LEU A 120 5.98 -17.65 -16.88
CA LEU A 120 5.73 -18.65 -15.85
C LEU A 120 4.71 -18.15 -14.80
N ILE A 121 4.88 -16.91 -14.33
CA ILE A 121 3.98 -16.28 -13.35
C ILE A 121 2.57 -16.15 -13.95
N ARG A 122 2.43 -15.67 -15.20
CA ARG A 122 1.15 -15.56 -15.89
C ARG A 122 0.48 -16.92 -16.01
N TRP A 123 1.21 -17.95 -16.41
CA TRP A 123 0.69 -19.29 -16.50
C TRP A 123 0.18 -19.78 -15.13
N ARG A 124 0.96 -19.61 -14.09
CA ARG A 124 0.62 -20.04 -12.73
C ARG A 124 -0.63 -19.31 -12.17
N LEU A 125 -0.69 -18.00 -12.35
CA LEU A 125 -1.86 -17.20 -11.96
C LEU A 125 -3.13 -17.63 -12.69
N GLY A 126 -3.02 -17.94 -13.98
CA GLY A 126 -4.14 -18.46 -14.76
C GLY A 126 -4.67 -19.78 -14.25
N GLN A 127 -3.80 -20.66 -13.76
CA GLN A 127 -4.19 -21.95 -13.18
C GLN A 127 -4.82 -21.80 -11.78
N GLU A 128 -4.21 -21.04 -10.91
CA GLU A 128 -4.60 -20.94 -9.50
C GLU A 128 -5.79 -20.01 -9.26
N GLN A 129 -5.86 -18.90 -9.97
CA GLN A 129 -6.81 -17.83 -9.65
C GLN A 129 -7.95 -17.66 -10.66
N ARG A 130 -7.95 -18.42 -11.77
CA ARG A 130 -8.94 -18.32 -12.86
C ARG A 130 -9.15 -16.86 -13.33
N LEU A 131 -8.10 -16.04 -13.27
CA LEU A 131 -8.16 -14.64 -13.66
C LEU A 131 -7.98 -14.48 -15.17
N PRO A 132 -8.79 -13.63 -15.82
CA PRO A 132 -8.44 -13.16 -17.14
C PRO A 132 -7.17 -12.31 -17.03
N LEU A 133 -6.05 -12.82 -17.55
CA LEU A 133 -4.74 -12.13 -17.51
C LEU A 133 -4.54 -11.21 -18.70
N THR A 134 -5.54 -11.06 -19.57
CA THR A 134 -5.52 -10.12 -20.69
C THR A 134 -5.59 -8.69 -20.15
N GLY A 135 -4.67 -7.82 -20.57
CA GLY A 135 -4.62 -6.44 -20.11
C GLY A 135 -4.22 -6.28 -18.64
N VAL A 136 -3.48 -7.25 -18.07
CA VAL A 136 -2.96 -7.18 -16.70
C VAL A 136 -1.49 -6.84 -16.72
N LYS A 137 -1.09 -5.79 -16.02
CA LYS A 137 0.31 -5.50 -15.67
C LYS A 137 0.70 -6.28 -14.43
N LEU A 138 1.84 -6.96 -14.50
CA LEU A 138 2.43 -7.70 -13.39
C LEU A 138 3.69 -7.02 -12.89
N ASN A 139 3.85 -7.01 -11.59
CA ASN A 139 5.13 -6.81 -10.94
C ASN A 139 5.37 -7.88 -9.90
N TRP A 140 6.62 -8.33 -9.78
CA TRP A 140 6.96 -9.41 -8.87
C TRP A 140 8.34 -9.26 -8.27
N GLN A 141 8.50 -9.89 -7.12
CA GLN A 141 9.77 -10.05 -6.44
C GLN A 141 9.97 -11.51 -6.08
N VAL A 142 11.14 -12.04 -6.44
CA VAL A 142 11.53 -13.42 -6.12
C VAL A 142 12.35 -13.41 -4.83
N PHE A 143 11.96 -14.28 -3.91
CA PHE A 143 12.66 -14.57 -2.67
C PHE A 143 13.21 -16.00 -2.76
N PRO A 144 14.56 -16.18 -2.78
CA PRO A 144 15.15 -17.50 -2.88
C PRO A 144 14.87 -18.34 -1.64
N PRO A 145 14.97 -19.67 -1.73
CA PRO A 145 14.89 -20.55 -0.57
C PRO A 145 15.98 -20.20 0.45
N ARG A 146 15.66 -20.26 1.73
CA ARG A 146 16.62 -19.96 2.80
C ARG A 146 17.70 -21.04 2.91
N HIS A 147 17.30 -22.28 2.67
CA HIS A 147 18.19 -23.42 2.61
C HIS A 147 18.17 -24.06 1.22
N PRO A 148 19.34 -24.40 0.64
CA PRO A 148 19.39 -25.00 -0.70
C PRO A 148 18.58 -26.31 -0.83
N LYS A 149 18.29 -26.97 0.27
CA LYS A 149 17.49 -28.22 0.29
C LYS A 149 15.99 -27.99 0.21
N GLU A 150 15.49 -26.78 0.48
CA GLU A 150 14.06 -26.47 0.45
C GLU A 150 13.51 -26.40 -0.98
N GLY A 151 14.36 -26.02 -1.94
CA GLY A 151 14.03 -26.04 -3.37
C GLY A 151 12.93 -25.08 -3.83
N VAL A 152 12.25 -24.36 -2.90
CA VAL A 152 11.07 -23.54 -3.22
C VAL A 152 11.37 -22.06 -3.09
N HIS A 153 11.10 -21.32 -4.18
CA HIS A 153 11.14 -19.86 -4.22
C HIS A 153 9.76 -19.30 -3.88
N MET A 154 9.72 -18.28 -3.03
CA MET A 154 8.52 -17.49 -2.84
C MET A 154 8.53 -16.31 -3.81
N VAL A 155 7.44 -16.11 -4.53
CA VAL A 155 7.31 -15.00 -5.49
C VAL A 155 6.11 -14.16 -5.12
N LEU A 156 6.36 -12.98 -4.56
CA LEU A 156 5.32 -11.99 -4.31
C LEU A 156 4.95 -11.34 -5.63
N VAL A 157 3.69 -11.45 -6.02
CA VAL A 157 3.17 -10.92 -7.28
C VAL A 157 2.09 -9.88 -6.98
N ILE A 158 2.18 -8.76 -7.68
CA ILE A 158 1.15 -7.72 -7.71
C ILE A 158 0.64 -7.64 -9.15
N ALA A 159 -0.66 -7.77 -9.31
CA ALA A 159 -1.36 -7.71 -10.59
C ALA A 159 -2.37 -6.54 -10.58
N VAL A 160 -2.34 -5.71 -11.60
CA VAL A 160 -3.28 -4.59 -11.79
C VAL A 160 -3.80 -4.60 -13.23
N GLN A 161 -5.11 -4.39 -13.41
CA GLN A 161 -5.70 -4.19 -14.72
C GLN A 161 -5.16 -2.91 -15.35
N GLU A 162 -4.70 -2.98 -16.60
CA GLU A 162 -4.18 -1.81 -17.32
C GLU A 162 -5.22 -0.70 -17.43
N SER A 163 -6.50 -1.05 -17.61
CA SER A 163 -7.61 -0.10 -17.64
C SER A 163 -7.73 0.67 -16.32
N ILE A 164 -7.67 -0.03 -15.18
CA ILE A 164 -7.74 0.59 -13.85
C ILE A 164 -6.54 1.52 -13.64
N LEU A 165 -5.33 1.04 -13.94
CA LEU A 165 -4.13 1.87 -13.80
C LEU A 165 -4.22 3.13 -14.67
N ALA A 166 -4.68 3.00 -15.93
CA ALA A 166 -4.85 4.11 -16.84
C ALA A 166 -5.87 5.16 -16.34
N GLU A 167 -6.94 4.75 -15.65
CA GLU A 167 -7.89 5.69 -15.00
C GLU A 167 -7.19 6.55 -13.94
N TYR A 168 -6.39 5.95 -13.08
CA TYR A 168 -5.65 6.67 -12.04
C TYR A 168 -4.56 7.58 -12.63
N GLU A 169 -3.81 7.07 -13.62
CA GLU A 169 -2.78 7.85 -14.31
C GLU A 169 -3.40 9.04 -15.04
N ALA A 170 -4.51 8.85 -15.76
CA ALA A 170 -5.20 9.91 -16.47
C ALA A 170 -5.78 10.99 -15.53
N ALA A 171 -6.29 10.60 -14.35
CA ALA A 171 -6.75 11.57 -13.35
C ALA A 171 -5.58 12.41 -12.78
N CYS A 172 -4.42 11.81 -12.58
CA CYS A 172 -3.20 12.53 -12.20
C CYS A 172 -2.76 13.50 -13.30
N GLU A 173 -2.67 13.04 -14.54
CA GLU A 173 -2.21 13.85 -15.69
C GLU A 173 -3.10 15.05 -15.93
N ALA A 174 -4.42 14.89 -15.85
CA ALA A 174 -5.39 15.99 -15.95
C ALA A 174 -5.22 17.05 -14.84
N ALA A 175 -4.66 16.65 -13.69
CA ALA A 175 -4.30 17.57 -12.61
C ALA A 175 -2.87 18.13 -12.73
N GLY A 176 -2.15 17.85 -13.82
CA GLY A 176 -0.76 18.29 -14.05
C GLY A 176 0.28 17.52 -13.23
N LEU A 177 -0.05 16.28 -12.86
CA LEU A 177 0.84 15.36 -12.15
C LEU A 177 1.25 14.23 -13.09
N ILE A 178 2.53 13.85 -13.06
CA ILE A 178 3.05 12.71 -13.83
C ILE A 178 3.41 11.59 -12.86
N PRO A 179 2.66 10.47 -12.83
CA PRO A 179 3.04 9.29 -12.08
C PRO A 179 4.38 8.72 -12.60
N ARG A 180 5.44 8.86 -11.82
CA ARG A 180 6.77 8.30 -12.12
C ARG A 180 7.00 6.97 -11.43
N GLU A 181 6.31 6.76 -10.35
CA GLU A 181 6.34 5.55 -9.56
C GLU A 181 4.91 5.20 -9.17
N VAL A 182 4.54 3.93 -9.33
CA VAL A 182 3.27 3.38 -8.86
C VAL A 182 3.55 2.31 -7.82
N THR A 183 2.86 2.37 -6.71
CA THR A 183 3.06 1.45 -5.58
C THR A 183 1.72 1.12 -4.92
N VAL A 184 1.72 0.19 -3.98
CA VAL A 184 0.54 -0.24 -3.22
C VAL A 184 0.70 0.13 -1.75
N ALA A 185 -0.37 0.55 -1.11
CA ALA A 185 -0.37 1.12 0.23
C ALA A 185 0.26 0.21 1.28
N SER A 186 -0.21 -1.02 1.44
CA SER A 186 0.30 -1.95 2.46
C SER A 186 1.79 -2.28 2.30
N PHE A 187 2.30 -2.38 1.08
CA PHE A 187 3.72 -2.66 0.87
C PHE A 187 4.61 -1.47 1.23
N ARG A 188 4.12 -0.23 1.03
CA ARG A 188 4.85 0.96 1.50
C ARG A 188 4.82 1.10 3.01
N LEU A 189 3.71 0.76 3.63
CA LEU A 189 3.61 0.72 5.09
C LEU A 189 4.54 -0.34 5.68
N PHE A 190 4.63 -1.50 5.05
CA PHE A 190 5.59 -2.53 5.44
C PHE A 190 7.04 -2.06 5.30
N ASP A 191 7.39 -1.40 4.18
CA ASP A 191 8.72 -0.81 3.97
C ASP A 191 9.05 0.24 5.05
N LEU A 192 8.09 1.08 5.42
CA LEU A 192 8.25 2.08 6.48
C LEU A 192 8.52 1.40 7.84
N TRP A 193 7.65 0.47 8.22
CA TRP A 193 7.81 -0.28 9.46
C TRP A 193 9.16 -1.01 9.50
N LEU A 194 9.52 -1.68 8.43
CA LEU A 194 10.78 -2.43 8.33
C LEU A 194 11.99 -1.50 8.53
N LYS A 195 12.00 -0.31 7.94
CA LYS A 195 13.06 0.68 8.12
C LYS A 195 13.12 1.19 9.55
N ALA A 196 11.98 1.49 10.16
CA ALA A 196 11.88 1.97 11.53
C ALA A 196 12.32 0.90 12.55
N ALA A 197 12.00 -0.37 12.29
CA ALA A 197 12.35 -1.51 13.13
C ALA A 197 13.82 -1.99 12.98
N GLY A 198 14.65 -1.28 12.24
CA GLY A 198 16.08 -1.60 12.07
C GLY A 198 16.40 -2.54 10.89
N GLY A 199 15.52 -2.59 9.91
CA GLY A 199 15.72 -3.34 8.67
C GLY A 199 15.37 -4.82 8.78
N THR A 200 15.94 -5.63 7.89
CA THR A 200 15.59 -7.07 7.79
C THR A 200 15.92 -7.91 9.00
N ARG A 201 16.69 -7.37 9.96
CA ARG A 201 17.01 -8.09 11.22
C ARG A 201 15.77 -8.36 12.08
N CYS A 202 14.72 -7.55 11.94
CA CYS A 202 13.47 -7.77 12.69
C CYS A 202 12.61 -8.90 12.09
N LEU A 203 12.97 -9.41 10.89
CA LEU A 203 12.30 -10.51 10.22
C LEU A 203 12.80 -11.90 10.64
N ASN A 204 13.57 -12.00 11.72
CA ASN A 204 14.03 -13.28 12.27
C ASN A 204 12.93 -14.08 13.00
N ARG A 205 11.76 -13.49 13.15
CA ARG A 205 10.55 -14.09 13.71
C ARG A 205 9.39 -13.87 12.75
N ASP A 206 8.44 -14.78 12.79
CA ASP A 206 7.24 -14.68 11.98
C ASP A 206 6.38 -13.49 12.41
N LEU A 207 5.90 -12.77 11.44
CA LEU A 207 5.05 -11.61 11.68
C LEU A 207 3.92 -11.52 10.65
N ALA A 208 2.83 -10.89 11.05
CA ALA A 208 1.76 -10.46 10.15
C ALA A 208 1.66 -8.94 10.15
N LEU A 209 1.56 -8.34 8.97
CA LEU A 209 1.09 -6.97 8.80
C LEU A 209 -0.39 -7.01 8.45
N VAL A 210 -1.20 -6.34 9.24
CA VAL A 210 -2.63 -6.16 9.00
C VAL A 210 -2.91 -4.69 8.74
N THR A 211 -3.44 -4.40 7.55
CA THR A 211 -3.81 -3.04 7.15
C THR A 211 -5.32 -2.98 6.96
N VAL A 212 -5.98 -2.04 7.64
CA VAL A 212 -7.41 -1.76 7.52
C VAL A 212 -7.57 -0.37 6.91
N ALA A 213 -7.90 -0.32 5.63
CA ALA A 213 -7.98 0.93 4.88
C ALA A 213 -8.96 0.82 3.70
N ASP A 214 -9.57 1.94 3.31
CA ASP A 214 -10.45 2.03 2.14
C ASP A 214 -11.61 1.01 2.14
N GLY A 215 -12.10 0.60 3.31
CA GLY A 215 -13.14 -0.43 3.42
C GLY A 215 -12.62 -1.85 3.17
N GLY A 216 -11.34 -2.07 3.22
CA GLY A 216 -10.68 -3.37 3.05
C GLY A 216 -9.75 -3.76 4.17
N LEU A 217 -9.42 -5.04 4.22
CA LEU A 217 -8.41 -5.62 5.08
C LEU A 217 -7.37 -6.31 4.22
N THR A 218 -6.09 -5.98 4.44
CA THR A 218 -4.97 -6.68 3.83
C THR A 218 -4.13 -7.33 4.92
N CYS A 219 -3.93 -8.64 4.80
CA CYS A 219 -3.06 -9.43 5.67
C CYS A 219 -1.86 -9.92 4.86
N LEU A 220 -0.65 -9.50 5.26
CA LEU A 220 0.63 -9.95 4.71
C LEU A 220 1.38 -10.72 5.79
N ILE A 221 1.72 -11.98 5.53
CA ILE A 221 2.44 -12.83 6.50
C ILE A 221 3.86 -13.07 6.00
N ILE A 222 4.80 -12.83 6.89
CA ILE A 222 6.22 -13.07 6.70
C ILE A 222 6.65 -14.24 7.58
N HIS A 223 7.19 -15.25 6.96
CA HIS A 223 7.80 -16.40 7.62
C HIS A 223 9.23 -16.58 7.09
N ASP A 224 10.18 -16.80 7.99
CA ASP A 224 11.59 -16.94 7.60
C ASP A 224 12.13 -15.78 6.74
N ALA A 225 11.76 -14.55 7.09
CA ALA A 225 12.12 -13.32 6.37
C ALA A 225 11.62 -13.25 4.91
N ARG A 226 10.65 -14.08 4.52
CA ARG A 226 10.05 -14.13 3.19
C ARG A 226 8.53 -13.94 3.28
N PRO A 227 7.90 -13.23 2.36
CA PRO A 227 6.44 -13.22 2.27
C PRO A 227 5.96 -14.62 1.87
N VAL A 228 5.10 -15.20 2.68
CA VAL A 228 4.53 -16.53 2.43
C VAL A 228 3.04 -16.48 2.11
N PHE A 229 2.37 -15.40 2.50
CA PHE A 229 0.94 -15.23 2.28
C PHE A 229 0.60 -13.75 2.16
N VAL A 230 -0.31 -13.42 1.25
CA VAL A 230 -0.96 -12.12 1.18
C VAL A 230 -2.40 -12.31 0.75
N ARG A 231 -3.31 -11.64 1.45
CA ARG A 231 -4.74 -11.64 1.15
C ARG A 231 -5.33 -10.28 1.40
N THR A 232 -6.02 -9.77 0.39
CA THR A 232 -6.83 -8.55 0.52
C THR A 232 -8.30 -8.92 0.43
N LYS A 233 -9.12 -8.39 1.33
CA LYS A 233 -10.55 -8.66 1.42
C LYS A 233 -11.33 -7.38 1.60
N PHE A 234 -12.45 -7.26 0.91
CA PHE A 234 -13.41 -6.20 1.12
C PHE A 234 -14.19 -6.44 2.42
N LEU A 235 -14.31 -5.40 3.25
CA LEU A 235 -15.09 -5.41 4.48
C LEU A 235 -16.41 -4.68 4.19
N ALA A 236 -17.52 -5.41 4.16
CA ALA A 236 -18.83 -4.89 3.77
C ALA A 236 -19.51 -3.99 4.84
N CYS A 237 -18.75 -3.33 5.71
CA CYS A 237 -19.27 -2.36 6.68
C CYS A 237 -18.70 -0.98 6.36
N ASP A 238 -19.58 0.03 6.36
CA ASP A 238 -19.17 1.42 6.25
C ASP A 238 -18.90 1.95 7.67
N PRO A 239 -17.64 2.25 8.04
CA PRO A 239 -17.31 2.78 9.36
C PRO A 239 -17.86 4.19 9.61
N LEU A 240 -18.49 4.82 8.60
CA LEU A 240 -19.02 6.18 8.68
C LEU A 240 -20.39 6.28 9.35
N THR A 241 -21.02 5.17 9.73
CA THR A 241 -22.34 5.20 10.40
C THR A 241 -22.29 5.59 11.88
N GLY A 242 -21.14 5.97 12.43
CA GLY A 242 -21.01 6.67 13.73
C GLY A 242 -21.71 6.05 14.96
N ASP A 243 -22.20 4.84 14.83
CA ASP A 243 -22.89 4.11 15.89
C ASP A 243 -21.89 3.16 16.58
N ASP A 244 -21.79 3.24 17.90
CA ASP A 244 -20.85 2.41 18.68
C ASP A 244 -21.08 0.91 18.44
N MET A 245 -22.33 0.48 18.20
CA MET A 245 -22.63 -0.91 17.84
C MET A 245 -22.05 -1.29 16.48
N GLY A 246 -22.14 -0.41 15.48
CA GLY A 246 -21.55 -0.64 14.17
C GLY A 246 -20.02 -0.72 14.21
N THR A 247 -19.38 0.08 15.07
CA THR A 247 -17.93 0.05 15.27
C THR A 247 -17.48 -1.27 15.90
N GLN A 248 -18.17 -1.77 16.92
CA GLN A 248 -17.84 -3.04 17.57
C GLN A 248 -18.04 -4.25 16.64
N GLU A 249 -19.09 -4.25 15.83
CA GLU A 249 -19.31 -5.30 14.82
C GLU A 249 -18.21 -5.28 13.77
N HIS A 250 -17.79 -4.09 13.36
CA HIS A 250 -16.69 -3.90 12.41
C HIS A 250 -15.37 -4.42 12.96
N VAL A 251 -15.01 -4.09 14.21
CA VAL A 251 -13.84 -4.61 14.91
C VAL A 251 -13.88 -6.14 14.99
N THR A 252 -15.00 -6.71 15.41
CA THR A 252 -15.17 -8.17 15.50
C THR A 252 -14.96 -8.85 14.15
N ARG A 253 -15.44 -8.23 13.08
CA ARG A 253 -15.26 -8.73 11.71
C ARG A 253 -13.80 -8.68 11.27
N ILE A 254 -13.09 -7.60 11.57
CA ILE A 254 -11.64 -7.47 11.28
C ILE A 254 -10.87 -8.57 11.98
N VAL A 255 -11.13 -8.79 13.28
CA VAL A 255 -10.48 -9.84 14.06
C VAL A 255 -10.70 -11.21 13.41
N ARG A 256 -11.97 -11.55 13.14
CA ARG A 256 -12.32 -12.83 12.50
C ARG A 256 -11.67 -13.03 11.13
N GLU A 257 -11.66 -12.00 10.27
CA GLU A 257 -11.05 -12.11 8.95
C GLU A 257 -9.52 -12.23 9.01
N THR A 258 -8.91 -11.64 10.04
CA THR A 258 -7.49 -11.78 10.32
C THR A 258 -7.17 -13.21 10.77
N GLU A 259 -7.93 -13.76 11.73
CA GLU A 259 -7.81 -15.16 12.16
C GLU A 259 -7.93 -16.13 10.99
N LEU A 260 -8.97 -15.97 10.16
CA LEU A 260 -9.19 -16.80 8.98
C LEU A 260 -8.05 -16.71 7.97
N SER A 261 -7.41 -15.55 7.85
CA SER A 261 -6.25 -15.37 6.97
C SER A 261 -5.00 -16.08 7.50
N ILE A 262 -4.80 -16.05 8.81
CA ILE A 262 -3.69 -16.75 9.47
C ILE A 262 -3.90 -18.27 9.38
N LEU A 263 -5.10 -18.76 9.67
CA LEU A 263 -5.45 -20.18 9.54
C LEU A 263 -5.22 -20.69 8.11
N ALA A 264 -5.69 -19.94 7.11
CA ALA A 264 -5.45 -20.28 5.71
C ALA A 264 -3.97 -20.32 5.33
N CYS A 265 -3.13 -19.47 5.95
CA CYS A 265 -1.69 -19.52 5.78
C CYS A 265 -1.09 -20.77 6.44
N GLN A 266 -1.53 -21.11 7.66
CA GLN A 266 -1.03 -22.28 8.40
C GLN A 266 -1.32 -23.62 7.72
N GLU A 267 -2.40 -23.71 6.92
CA GLU A 267 -2.66 -24.89 6.08
C GLU A 267 -1.54 -25.16 5.07
N HIS A 268 -0.84 -24.10 4.62
CA HIS A 268 0.23 -24.19 3.62
C HIS A 268 1.63 -24.06 4.23
N VAL A 269 1.73 -23.50 5.44
CA VAL A 269 2.95 -23.27 6.19
C VAL A 269 2.73 -23.77 7.62
N PRO A 270 2.83 -25.11 7.86
CA PRO A 270 2.53 -25.70 9.19
C PRO A 270 3.43 -25.20 10.31
N ASP A 271 4.67 -24.83 9.99
CA ASP A 271 5.67 -24.33 10.96
C ASP A 271 5.54 -22.82 11.23
N LEU A 272 4.48 -22.18 10.77
CA LEU A 272 4.22 -20.76 11.05
C LEU A 272 3.91 -20.55 12.53
N HIS A 273 4.80 -19.85 13.22
CA HIS A 273 4.65 -19.44 14.61
C HIS A 273 4.67 -17.92 14.72
N LEU A 274 3.48 -17.31 14.54
CA LEU A 274 3.35 -15.88 14.58
C LEU A 274 3.81 -15.34 15.94
N ALA A 275 4.82 -14.47 15.94
CA ALA A 275 5.37 -13.86 17.14
C ALA A 275 4.90 -12.41 17.33
N ARG A 276 4.50 -11.74 16.26
CA ARG A 276 4.13 -10.33 16.27
C ARG A 276 3.11 -10.02 15.19
N LEU A 277 2.22 -9.09 15.50
CA LEU A 277 1.32 -8.48 14.53
C LEU A 277 1.61 -6.99 14.44
N VAL A 278 1.73 -6.46 13.23
CA VAL A 278 1.84 -5.03 12.95
C VAL A 278 0.51 -4.56 12.40
N LEU A 279 -0.16 -3.67 13.11
CA LEU A 279 -1.47 -3.14 12.75
C LEU A 279 -1.35 -1.72 12.20
N MET A 280 -2.00 -1.46 11.09
CA MET A 280 -2.30 -0.11 10.62
C MET A 280 -3.79 0.00 10.32
N ALA A 281 -4.48 0.93 10.95
CA ALA A 281 -5.87 1.27 10.66
C ALA A 281 -5.96 2.74 10.22
N GLU A 282 -6.71 2.99 9.16
CA GLU A 282 -6.91 4.33 8.60
C GLU A 282 -7.80 5.21 9.49
N SER A 283 -8.74 4.59 10.18
CA SER A 283 -9.62 5.18 11.19
C SER A 283 -9.29 4.68 12.59
N ASP A 284 -9.66 5.46 13.59
CA ASP A 284 -9.59 5.02 14.98
C ASP A 284 -10.61 3.90 15.21
N LEU A 285 -10.14 2.74 15.62
CA LEU A 285 -10.93 1.55 15.92
C LEU A 285 -10.62 1.09 17.35
N PRO A 286 -11.30 1.67 18.35
CA PRO A 286 -11.02 1.39 19.75
C PRO A 286 -11.10 -0.11 20.08
N GLY A 287 -10.07 -0.61 20.77
CA GLY A 287 -9.99 -2.01 21.19
C GLY A 287 -9.58 -3.00 20.11
N LEU A 288 -9.37 -2.59 18.86
CA LEU A 288 -8.95 -3.50 17.79
C LEU A 288 -7.59 -4.13 18.06
N GLU A 289 -6.63 -3.34 18.55
CA GLU A 289 -5.28 -3.82 18.87
C GLU A 289 -5.31 -4.90 19.96
N ASP A 290 -6.03 -4.62 21.06
CA ASP A 290 -6.16 -5.55 22.18
C ASP A 290 -6.89 -6.84 21.77
N GLN A 291 -7.98 -6.71 21.00
CA GLN A 291 -8.74 -7.87 20.53
C GLN A 291 -7.92 -8.75 19.57
N LEU A 292 -7.15 -8.17 18.65
CA LEU A 292 -6.25 -8.91 17.79
C LEU A 292 -5.14 -9.60 18.58
N GLY A 293 -4.51 -8.88 19.51
CA GLY A 293 -3.47 -9.44 20.38
C GLY A 293 -3.97 -10.61 21.22
N HIS A 294 -5.18 -10.49 21.77
CA HIS A 294 -5.81 -11.54 22.56
C HIS A 294 -6.22 -12.76 21.70
N ALA A 295 -6.90 -12.51 20.58
CA ALA A 295 -7.38 -13.57 19.70
C ALA A 295 -6.25 -14.41 19.12
N LEU A 296 -5.12 -13.78 18.78
CA LEU A 296 -3.98 -14.44 18.14
C LEU A 296 -2.89 -14.88 19.15
N GLY A 297 -2.96 -14.43 20.38
CA GLY A 297 -1.94 -14.72 21.42
C GLY A 297 -0.57 -14.11 21.11
N VAL A 298 -0.51 -12.97 20.41
CA VAL A 298 0.74 -12.34 19.97
C VAL A 298 0.80 -10.87 20.40
N SER A 299 2.02 -10.33 20.46
CA SER A 299 2.18 -8.88 20.65
C SER A 299 1.74 -8.13 19.40
N THR A 300 0.99 -7.05 19.58
CA THR A 300 0.55 -6.17 18.50
C THR A 300 1.30 -4.85 18.59
N ASP A 301 1.88 -4.42 17.46
CA ASP A 301 2.51 -3.11 17.31
C ASP A 301 1.64 -2.27 16.36
N GLN A 302 1.21 -1.11 16.79
CA GLN A 302 0.48 -0.20 15.90
C GLN A 302 1.46 0.67 15.11
N LEU A 303 1.35 0.63 13.77
CA LEU A 303 2.13 1.51 12.90
C LEU A 303 1.58 2.94 12.98
N GLN A 304 2.39 3.84 13.52
CA GLN A 304 2.03 5.23 13.80
C GLN A 304 3.09 6.22 13.28
N TRP A 305 2.90 7.50 13.56
CA TRP A 305 3.77 8.58 13.11
C TRP A 305 5.17 8.57 13.71
N ASP A 306 5.35 8.01 14.89
CA ASP A 306 6.65 7.79 15.53
C ASP A 306 7.59 6.92 14.68
N HIS A 307 7.06 5.99 13.90
CA HIS A 307 7.83 5.21 12.94
C HIS A 307 8.39 6.08 11.80
N VAL A 308 7.67 7.13 11.39
CA VAL A 308 8.17 8.11 10.41
C VAL A 308 9.30 8.95 11.01
N GLU A 309 9.17 9.34 12.26
CA GLU A 309 10.21 10.06 12.99
C GLU A 309 11.45 9.18 13.24
N ALA A 310 11.26 7.91 13.57
CA ALA A 310 12.34 6.94 13.78
C ALA A 310 13.22 6.76 12.52
N VAL A 311 12.68 6.93 11.32
CA VAL A 311 13.46 6.91 10.07
C VAL A 311 14.06 8.28 9.71
N GLY A 312 14.01 9.24 10.62
CA GLY A 312 14.68 10.55 10.48
C GLY A 312 13.89 11.61 9.70
N TRP A 313 12.57 11.41 9.53
CA TRP A 313 11.69 12.37 8.87
C TRP A 313 10.89 13.17 9.90
N ALA A 314 10.86 14.49 9.74
CA ALA A 314 10.17 15.40 10.65
C ALA A 314 8.92 15.98 9.98
N HIS A 315 7.83 16.07 10.75
CA HIS A 315 6.61 16.73 10.31
C HIS A 315 6.80 18.24 10.17
N ASN A 316 6.28 18.83 9.09
CA ASN A 316 6.39 20.26 8.80
C ASN A 316 5.04 21.00 8.90
N GLY A 317 4.23 20.65 9.91
CA GLY A 317 2.92 21.26 10.17
C GLY A 317 1.78 20.68 9.32
N GLY A 318 0.57 20.85 9.79
CA GLY A 318 -0.67 20.29 9.25
C GLY A 318 -1.30 19.25 10.19
N SER A 319 -2.46 18.72 9.83
CA SER A 319 -3.08 17.64 10.61
C SER A 319 -2.42 16.31 10.26
N THR A 320 -2.36 15.40 11.22
CA THR A 320 -1.89 14.04 11.04
C THR A 320 -3.07 13.08 11.25
N SER A 321 -3.38 12.29 10.25
CA SER A 321 -4.33 11.18 10.33
C SER A 321 -3.64 9.92 9.85
N SER A 322 -3.93 8.78 10.44
CA SER A 322 -3.37 7.49 10.03
C SER A 322 -3.60 7.20 8.54
N ALA A 323 -4.71 7.70 7.98
CA ALA A 323 -5.00 7.62 6.54
C ALA A 323 -3.92 8.24 5.63
N MET A 324 -3.08 9.14 6.16
CA MET A 324 -2.02 9.78 5.39
C MET A 324 -0.67 9.04 5.48
N LEU A 325 -0.53 8.04 6.35
CA LEU A 325 0.71 7.25 6.48
C LEU A 325 1.16 6.63 5.15
N PRO A 326 0.28 6.06 4.30
CA PRO A 326 0.69 5.45 3.04
C PRO A 326 1.39 6.43 2.08
N VAL A 327 0.94 7.69 2.00
CA VAL A 327 1.58 8.68 1.12
C VAL A 327 2.91 9.16 1.66
N VAL A 328 3.06 9.27 2.99
CA VAL A 328 4.36 9.58 3.60
C VAL A 328 5.33 8.42 3.44
N ALA A 329 4.87 7.18 3.63
CA ALA A 329 5.66 5.98 3.33
C ALA A 329 6.06 5.91 1.84
N GLY A 330 5.23 6.42 0.93
CA GLY A 330 5.54 6.56 -0.50
C GLY A 330 6.67 7.54 -0.82
N LEU A 331 6.98 8.48 0.10
CA LEU A 331 8.10 9.44 -0.04
C LEU A 331 9.42 8.87 0.50
N ILE A 332 9.35 7.94 1.46
CA ILE A 332 10.48 7.30 2.17
C ILE A 332 11.01 6.10 1.38
#